data_222df990cce71a3649ea418f36f27cd7
#
_entry.id   222df990cce71a3649ea418f36f27cd7
#
_cell.length_a   1.000
_cell.length_b   1.000
_cell.length_c   1.000
_cell.angle_alpha   90.00
_cell.angle_beta   90.00
_cell.angle_gamma   90.00
#
_symmetry.space_group_name_H-M   'P 1'
#
loop_
_entity.id
_entity.type
_entity.pdbx_description
1 polymer ?
#
loop_
_entity_poly.entity_id
_entity_poly.type
_entity_poly.pdbx_seq_one_letter_code
_entity_poly.pdbx_strand_id
1 'polypeptide(L)'
;MCSVAFAARQDCTTQPGAAVGDGPVSAEAVFTTGEGFISITLSNLQADPRSAGQLLNGVAFTLSEGQTSGSLGPNSANLRQVKSGGVFTDFGPSSTGWALASDSGAGLRLCVLCSNLGAAGPSHLLIGAPAGSGRYASANGSIAGNRPHNPFTAESATFLVYVPGLTESSTVTSVTFFFGTQDGITAPGFCGGTPVLE
;
A
#
# COMPACT_ATOMS: atom_id res chain seq x y z
N MET A 1 27.45 22.51 17.17
CA MET A 1 26.10 22.15 17.62
C MET A 1 25.67 21.03 16.72
N CYS A 2 25.42 19.82 17.24
CA CYS A 2 24.87 18.74 16.47
C CYS A 2 23.37 19.03 16.32
N SER A 3 22.92 19.35 15.11
CA SER A 3 21.49 19.46 14.82
C SER A 3 20.93 18.05 14.89
N VAL A 4 20.06 17.78 15.83
CA VAL A 4 19.26 16.55 15.78
C VAL A 4 18.25 16.78 14.66
N ALA A 5 18.48 16.16 13.52
CA ALA A 5 17.51 16.15 12.45
C ALA A 5 16.40 15.14 12.82
N PHE A 6 15.16 15.53 12.69
CA PHE A 6 14.01 14.70 12.99
C PHE A 6 13.45 14.17 11.67
N ALA A 7 13.08 12.90 11.65
CA ALA A 7 12.44 12.27 10.51
C ALA A 7 11.14 12.99 10.15
N ALA A 8 10.93 13.35 8.88
CA ALA A 8 9.67 13.93 8.44
C ALA A 8 8.64 12.81 8.26
N ARG A 9 7.51 12.94 8.97
CA ARG A 9 6.36 12.04 8.84
C ARG A 9 5.25 12.74 8.07
N GLN A 10 4.68 12.04 7.09
CA GLN A 10 3.54 12.49 6.30
C GLN A 10 2.49 11.37 6.18
N ASP A 11 1.25 11.71 6.48
CA ASP A 11 0.10 10.83 6.35
C ASP A 11 -0.69 11.25 5.10
N CYS A 12 -0.82 10.33 4.15
CA CYS A 12 -1.48 10.57 2.86
C CYS A 12 -2.65 9.60 2.71
N THR A 13 -3.85 10.12 2.44
CA THR A 13 -5.08 9.32 2.31
C THR A 13 -5.79 9.58 1.00
N THR A 14 -6.61 8.64 0.53
CA THR A 14 -7.60 8.91 -0.51
C THR A 14 -8.61 9.96 -0.03
N GLN A 15 -9.21 10.71 -0.94
CA GLN A 15 -10.29 11.64 -0.57
C GLN A 15 -11.49 10.88 0.04
N PRO A 16 -12.20 11.50 1.01
CA PRO A 16 -13.49 10.98 1.45
C PRO A 16 -14.45 10.78 0.28
N GLY A 17 -15.05 9.61 0.19
CA GLY A 17 -15.96 9.25 -0.90
C GLY A 17 -15.25 8.81 -2.19
N ALA A 18 -13.94 8.58 -2.19
CA ALA A 18 -13.24 8.00 -3.34
C ALA A 18 -13.87 6.67 -3.74
N ALA A 19 -14.00 6.46 -5.03
CA ALA A 19 -14.56 5.23 -5.60
C ALA A 19 -13.82 4.85 -6.88
N VAL A 20 -13.76 3.56 -7.14
CA VAL A 20 -13.32 2.96 -8.42
C VAL A 20 -14.48 2.18 -9.04
N GLY A 21 -14.29 1.58 -10.21
CA GLY A 21 -15.38 0.90 -10.93
C GLY A 21 -16.18 -0.13 -10.10
N ASP A 22 -15.56 -0.77 -9.13
CA ASP A 22 -16.18 -1.79 -8.26
C ASP A 22 -16.79 -1.23 -6.96
N GLY A 23 -16.71 0.07 -6.72
CA GLY A 23 -17.30 0.72 -5.56
C GLY A 23 -16.35 1.61 -4.76
N PRO A 24 -16.73 1.96 -3.51
CA PRO A 24 -15.94 2.84 -2.66
C PRO A 24 -14.59 2.23 -2.31
N VAL A 25 -13.58 3.09 -2.24
CA VAL A 25 -12.21 2.74 -1.81
C VAL A 25 -11.72 3.73 -0.77
N SER A 26 -10.88 3.25 0.14
CA SER A 26 -10.23 4.10 1.13
C SER A 26 -8.85 3.52 1.45
N ALA A 27 -7.82 4.34 1.37
CA ALA A 27 -6.45 3.92 1.61
C ALA A 27 -5.65 5.01 2.32
N GLU A 28 -4.63 4.59 3.02
CA GLU A 28 -3.66 5.45 3.69
C GLU A 28 -2.25 4.94 3.42
N ALA A 29 -1.33 5.88 3.24
CA ALA A 29 0.09 5.65 3.25
C ALA A 29 0.75 6.62 4.24
N VAL A 30 1.42 6.08 5.25
CA VAL A 30 2.21 6.84 6.21
C VAL A 30 3.67 6.71 5.79
N PHE A 31 4.29 7.84 5.50
CA PHE A 31 5.68 7.94 5.09
C PHE A 31 6.53 8.52 6.21
N THR A 32 7.69 7.92 6.47
CA THR A 32 8.70 8.48 7.38
C THR A 32 10.04 8.46 6.68
N THR A 33 10.61 9.64 6.40
CA THR A 33 11.89 9.77 5.70
C THR A 33 13.05 9.73 6.70
N GLY A 34 14.15 9.15 6.25
CA GLY A 34 15.42 9.10 6.97
C GLY A 34 16.59 9.22 6.01
N GLU A 35 17.81 9.25 6.54
CA GLU A 35 19.02 9.35 5.73
C GLU A 35 19.20 8.13 4.83
N GLY A 36 18.97 8.31 3.53
CA GLY A 36 19.07 7.23 2.52
C GLY A 36 17.91 6.24 2.48
N PHE A 37 16.82 6.46 3.20
CA PHE A 37 15.66 5.55 3.20
C PHE A 37 14.33 6.26 3.46
N ILE A 38 13.26 5.57 3.11
CA ILE A 38 11.89 5.92 3.49
C ILE A 38 11.17 4.68 4.02
N SER A 39 10.56 4.79 5.20
CA SER A 39 9.66 3.79 5.75
C SER A 39 8.23 4.11 5.32
N ILE A 40 7.49 3.10 4.89
CA ILE A 40 6.12 3.24 4.39
C ILE A 40 5.23 2.24 5.11
N THR A 41 4.18 2.72 5.76
CA THR A 41 3.06 1.87 6.20
C THR A 41 1.90 2.14 5.27
N LEU A 42 1.48 1.11 4.52
CA LEU A 42 0.36 1.19 3.57
C LEU A 42 -0.82 0.42 4.15
N SER A 43 -2.00 1.04 4.17
CA SER A 43 -3.22 0.47 4.73
C SER A 43 -4.38 0.56 3.74
N ASN A 44 -5.18 -0.50 3.63
CA ASN A 44 -6.48 -0.45 2.98
C ASN A 44 -7.56 -0.24 4.06
N LEU A 45 -8.13 0.95 4.07
CA LEU A 45 -9.12 1.36 5.08
C LEU A 45 -10.56 1.00 4.69
N GLN A 46 -10.78 0.46 3.47
CA GLN A 46 -12.09 -0.02 3.03
C GLN A 46 -12.46 -1.29 3.78
N ALA A 47 -13.30 -1.17 4.81
CA ALA A 47 -13.81 -2.32 5.55
C ALA A 47 -14.79 -3.14 4.70
N ASP A 48 -14.79 -4.45 4.93
CA ASP A 48 -15.67 -5.44 4.29
C ASP A 48 -15.76 -5.27 2.76
N PRO A 49 -14.62 -5.24 2.03
CA PRO A 49 -14.63 -5.01 0.61
C PRO A 49 -15.45 -6.07 -0.11
N ARG A 50 -16.25 -5.62 -1.11
CA ARG A 50 -17.14 -6.49 -1.88
C ARG A 50 -16.40 -7.29 -2.94
N SER A 51 -15.40 -6.70 -3.57
CA SER A 51 -14.68 -7.29 -4.69
C SER A 51 -13.19 -7.02 -4.64
N ALA A 52 -12.40 -7.83 -5.36
CA ALA A 52 -10.98 -7.61 -5.52
C ALA A 52 -10.64 -6.25 -6.17
N GLY A 53 -11.59 -5.62 -6.87
CA GLY A 53 -11.43 -4.28 -7.42
C GLY A 53 -11.27 -3.18 -6.38
N GLN A 54 -11.65 -3.43 -5.12
CA GLN A 54 -11.49 -2.48 -4.01
C GLN A 54 -10.20 -2.73 -3.20
N LEU A 55 -9.39 -3.73 -3.57
CA LEU A 55 -8.16 -4.06 -2.87
C LEU A 55 -6.99 -3.26 -3.45
N LEU A 56 -6.08 -2.81 -2.58
CA LEU A 56 -4.87 -2.12 -3.02
C LEU A 56 -3.90 -3.09 -3.72
N ASN A 57 -3.40 -2.66 -4.86
CA ASN A 57 -2.35 -3.35 -5.60
C ASN A 57 -1.06 -2.53 -5.72
N GLY A 58 -1.08 -1.25 -5.33
CA GLY A 58 0.09 -0.40 -5.41
C GLY A 58 -0.09 0.98 -4.79
N VAL A 59 1.02 1.65 -4.59
CA VAL A 59 1.11 3.07 -4.28
C VAL A 59 2.31 3.66 -5.03
N ALA A 60 2.07 4.72 -5.83
CA ALA A 60 3.13 5.53 -6.42
C ALA A 60 3.29 6.82 -5.63
N PHE A 61 4.52 7.30 -5.51
CA PHE A 61 4.85 8.54 -4.80
C PHE A 61 6.05 9.24 -5.43
N THR A 62 6.07 10.56 -5.34
CA THR A 62 7.20 11.39 -5.72
C THR A 62 7.83 12.02 -4.48
N LEU A 63 9.13 12.27 -4.55
CA LEU A 63 9.93 12.85 -3.47
C LEU A 63 10.37 14.26 -3.84
N SER A 64 10.57 15.12 -2.84
CA SER A 64 10.90 16.54 -3.02
C SER A 64 12.16 16.77 -3.84
N GLU A 65 13.15 15.88 -3.74
CA GLU A 65 14.40 15.98 -4.48
C GLU A 65 14.38 15.23 -5.83
N GLY A 66 13.21 14.67 -6.22
CA GLY A 66 12.99 14.07 -7.52
C GLY A 66 13.65 12.70 -7.75
N GLN A 67 13.92 11.93 -6.67
CA GLN A 67 14.46 10.58 -6.81
C GLN A 67 13.47 9.66 -7.53
N THR A 68 13.98 8.88 -8.48
CA THR A 68 13.22 7.92 -9.29
C THR A 68 13.75 6.50 -9.22
N SER A 69 14.77 6.27 -8.39
CA SER A 69 15.39 4.95 -8.21
C SER A 69 15.60 4.63 -6.74
N GLY A 70 15.51 3.35 -6.43
CA GLY A 70 15.71 2.84 -5.07
C GLY A 70 15.72 1.32 -5.07
N SER A 71 15.82 0.73 -3.90
CA SER A 71 15.71 -0.71 -3.71
C SER A 71 14.78 -1.04 -2.56
N LEU A 72 13.95 -2.09 -2.73
CA LEU A 72 13.08 -2.57 -1.68
C LEU A 72 13.92 -3.34 -0.65
N GLY A 73 13.87 -2.88 0.58
CA GLY A 73 14.47 -3.50 1.75
C GLY A 73 13.49 -4.44 2.47
N PRO A 74 13.65 -4.66 3.78
CA PRO A 74 12.73 -5.43 4.60
C PRO A 74 11.29 -4.94 4.44
N ASN A 75 10.39 -5.90 4.31
CA ASN A 75 8.96 -5.64 4.22
C ASN A 75 8.19 -6.76 4.91
N SER A 76 7.05 -6.43 5.50
CA SER A 76 6.27 -7.39 6.29
C SER A 76 4.79 -7.04 6.31
N ALA A 77 3.98 -8.08 6.31
CA ALA A 77 2.54 -8.00 6.55
C ALA A 77 2.00 -9.34 7.06
N ASN A 78 0.84 -9.33 7.68
CA ASN A 78 0.09 -10.57 7.91
C ASN A 78 -0.53 -11.05 6.59
N LEU A 79 -0.43 -12.33 6.31
CA LEU A 79 -1.14 -12.95 5.20
C LEU A 79 -2.46 -13.55 5.69
N ARG A 80 -3.51 -13.38 4.86
CA ARG A 80 -4.88 -13.79 5.18
C ARG A 80 -5.50 -14.58 4.04
N GLN A 81 -5.98 -15.78 4.34
CA GLN A 81 -6.81 -16.55 3.42
C GLN A 81 -8.29 -16.28 3.69
N VAL A 82 -9.02 -15.80 2.70
CA VAL A 82 -10.48 -15.64 2.77
C VAL A 82 -11.13 -16.82 2.07
N LYS A 83 -11.85 -17.65 2.85
CA LYS A 83 -12.56 -18.85 2.40
C LYS A 83 -13.95 -18.50 1.85
N SER A 84 -14.62 -19.45 1.20
CA SER A 84 -16.03 -19.33 0.82
C SER A 84 -16.88 -18.95 2.02
N GLY A 85 -17.82 -18.01 1.83
CA GLY A 85 -18.64 -17.44 2.91
C GLY A 85 -17.95 -16.35 3.73
N GLY A 86 -16.74 -15.90 3.31
CA GLY A 86 -16.04 -14.76 3.91
C GLY A 86 -15.34 -15.04 5.25
N VAL A 87 -15.35 -16.28 5.73
CA VAL A 87 -14.54 -16.68 6.90
C VAL A 87 -13.06 -16.66 6.51
N PHE A 88 -12.18 -16.23 7.41
CA PHE A 88 -10.76 -16.12 7.10
C PHE A 88 -9.87 -16.83 8.12
N THR A 89 -8.62 -17.01 7.72
CA THR A 89 -7.53 -17.52 8.55
C THR A 89 -6.30 -16.68 8.30
N ASP A 90 -5.67 -16.19 9.36
CA ASP A 90 -4.41 -15.46 9.30
C ASP A 90 -3.23 -16.41 9.49
N PHE A 91 -2.17 -16.21 8.69
CA PHE A 91 -0.94 -17.01 8.72
C PHE A 91 0.20 -16.35 9.50
N GLY A 92 -0.03 -15.12 10.01
CA GLY A 92 0.98 -14.32 10.69
C GLY A 92 1.88 -13.54 9.72
N PRO A 93 2.92 -12.89 10.28
CA PRO A 93 3.83 -12.03 9.52
C PRO A 93 4.62 -12.81 8.47
N SER A 94 4.69 -12.23 7.27
CA SER A 94 5.44 -12.77 6.13
C SER A 94 5.94 -11.62 5.25
N SER A 95 6.83 -11.91 4.30
CA SER A 95 7.14 -10.98 3.23
C SER A 95 5.88 -10.65 2.43
N THR A 96 5.74 -9.40 2.04
CA THR A 96 4.56 -8.91 1.33
C THR A 96 4.40 -9.48 -0.08
N GLY A 97 5.48 -9.93 -0.70
CA GLY A 97 5.48 -10.32 -2.12
C GLY A 97 5.33 -9.13 -3.09
N TRP A 98 5.51 -7.91 -2.62
CA TRP A 98 5.48 -6.69 -3.42
C TRP A 98 6.88 -6.37 -3.97
N ALA A 99 6.93 -5.57 -5.03
CA ALA A 99 8.15 -5.08 -5.64
C ALA A 99 8.18 -3.56 -5.68
N LEU A 100 9.37 -2.99 -5.86
CA LEU A 100 9.58 -1.57 -6.11
C LEU A 100 9.90 -1.37 -7.58
N ALA A 101 9.18 -0.47 -8.24
CA ALA A 101 9.39 -0.04 -9.61
C ALA A 101 9.68 1.47 -9.67
N SER A 102 10.36 1.92 -10.71
CA SER A 102 10.33 3.33 -11.12
C SER A 102 8.97 3.63 -11.74
N ASP A 103 8.35 4.74 -11.39
CA ASP A 103 7.13 5.20 -12.04
C ASP A 103 7.47 6.05 -13.26
N SER A 104 6.74 5.85 -14.35
CA SER A 104 6.93 6.58 -15.61
C SER A 104 6.68 8.10 -15.49
N GLY A 105 6.07 8.54 -14.40
CA GLY A 105 5.78 9.94 -14.07
C GLY A 105 6.82 10.64 -13.20
N ALA A 106 8.02 10.06 -13.00
CA ALA A 106 9.11 10.62 -12.21
C ALA A 106 9.05 10.36 -10.70
N GLY A 107 8.68 9.16 -10.31
CA GLY A 107 8.66 8.74 -8.90
C GLY A 107 9.02 7.27 -8.69
N LEU A 108 8.59 6.76 -7.56
CA LEU A 108 8.73 5.37 -7.15
C LEU A 108 7.34 4.75 -6.98
N ARG A 109 7.23 3.45 -7.22
CA ARG A 109 5.98 2.71 -7.05
C ARG A 109 6.22 1.38 -6.33
N LEU A 110 5.56 1.16 -5.21
CA LEU A 110 5.39 -0.16 -4.60
C LEU A 110 4.18 -0.83 -5.26
N CYS A 111 4.32 -2.07 -5.71
CA CYS A 111 3.26 -2.77 -6.44
C CYS A 111 3.33 -4.29 -6.30
N VAL A 112 2.18 -4.92 -6.24
CA VAL A 112 2.06 -6.38 -6.24
C VAL A 112 1.76 -6.93 -7.64
N LEU A 113 1.32 -6.10 -8.58
CA LEU A 113 1.06 -6.49 -9.96
C LEU A 113 2.28 -6.26 -10.89
N CYS A 114 3.42 -5.85 -10.37
CA CYS A 114 4.68 -5.69 -11.10
C CYS A 114 5.37 -7.04 -11.33
N SER A 115 4.73 -7.96 -12.04
CA SER A 115 5.20 -9.35 -12.22
C SER A 115 6.57 -9.47 -12.89
N ASN A 116 6.92 -8.51 -13.77
CA ASN A 116 8.26 -8.43 -14.39
C ASN A 116 9.37 -8.12 -13.37
N LEU A 117 9.04 -7.72 -12.15
CA LEU A 117 9.98 -7.46 -11.05
C LEU A 117 9.92 -8.53 -9.95
N GLY A 118 9.25 -9.66 -10.20
CA GLY A 118 9.14 -10.75 -9.26
C GLY A 118 8.08 -10.56 -8.17
N ALA A 119 7.14 -9.64 -8.35
CA ALA A 119 6.00 -9.48 -7.45
C ALA A 119 5.05 -10.68 -7.52
N ALA A 120 4.29 -10.92 -6.44
CA ALA A 120 3.45 -12.11 -6.25
C ALA A 120 2.26 -12.20 -7.23
N GLY A 121 1.94 -11.12 -7.95
CA GLY A 121 0.78 -11.07 -8.85
C GLY A 121 -0.53 -10.82 -8.11
N PRO A 122 -1.68 -11.32 -8.61
CA PRO A 122 -2.98 -11.00 -8.02
C PRO A 122 -3.21 -11.61 -6.63
N SER A 123 -2.38 -12.53 -6.17
CA SER A 123 -2.26 -12.85 -4.74
C SER A 123 -1.51 -11.71 -4.02
N HIS A 124 -1.65 -11.63 -2.70
CA HIS A 124 -1.05 -10.59 -1.85
C HIS A 124 -1.56 -9.15 -2.12
N LEU A 125 -2.70 -8.98 -2.81
CA LEU A 125 -3.43 -7.71 -2.80
C LEU A 125 -3.73 -7.32 -1.35
N LEU A 126 -3.64 -6.03 -1.02
CA LEU A 126 -3.89 -5.56 0.34
C LEU A 126 -5.40 -5.39 0.57
N ILE A 127 -5.98 -6.29 1.38
CA ILE A 127 -7.40 -6.30 1.73
C ILE A 127 -7.64 -5.50 3.01
N GLY A 128 -8.71 -4.73 3.06
CA GLY A 128 -9.12 -4.02 4.27
C GLY A 128 -9.65 -4.93 5.37
N ALA A 129 -10.05 -4.34 6.50
CA ALA A 129 -10.58 -5.08 7.64
C ALA A 129 -11.88 -5.85 7.29
N PRO A 130 -12.18 -6.96 7.97
CA PRO A 130 -13.47 -7.62 7.84
C PRO A 130 -14.59 -6.76 8.43
N ALA A 131 -15.86 -7.12 8.16
CA ALA A 131 -17.01 -6.53 8.84
C ALA A 131 -16.93 -6.69 10.36
N GLY A 132 -17.70 -5.91 11.10
CA GLY A 132 -17.83 -6.05 12.56
C GLY A 132 -18.29 -7.42 13.03
N SER A 133 -18.80 -8.27 12.13
CA SER A 133 -19.11 -9.69 12.37
C SER A 133 -17.88 -10.62 12.41
N GLY A 134 -16.67 -10.10 12.20
CA GLY A 134 -15.45 -10.89 12.16
C GLY A 134 -15.31 -11.75 10.89
N ARG A 135 -15.99 -11.38 9.80
CA ARG A 135 -15.88 -12.02 8.48
C ARG A 135 -16.11 -11.01 7.36
N TYR A 136 -15.74 -11.36 6.15
CA TYR A 136 -16.02 -10.57 4.93
C TYR A 136 -17.42 -10.90 4.42
N ALA A 137 -18.43 -10.26 5.02
CA ALA A 137 -19.84 -10.57 4.76
C ALA A 137 -20.29 -10.14 3.34
N SER A 138 -19.70 -9.06 2.81
CA SER A 138 -20.00 -8.51 1.49
C SER A 138 -19.19 -9.13 0.36
N ALA A 139 -18.12 -9.90 0.67
CA ALA A 139 -17.17 -10.40 -0.30
C ALA A 139 -17.81 -11.33 -1.35
N ASN A 140 -17.68 -10.96 -2.62
CA ASN A 140 -18.08 -11.82 -3.73
C ASN A 140 -17.00 -12.88 -4.06
N GLY A 141 -17.23 -13.67 -5.12
CA GLY A 141 -16.34 -14.74 -5.55
C GLY A 141 -14.97 -14.29 -6.06
N SER A 142 -14.68 -12.99 -6.21
CA SER A 142 -13.33 -12.49 -6.51
C SER A 142 -12.45 -12.40 -5.25
N ILE A 143 -13.05 -12.44 -4.07
CA ILE A 143 -12.37 -12.47 -2.76
C ILE A 143 -12.62 -13.84 -2.09
N ALA A 144 -13.90 -14.14 -1.82
CA ALA A 144 -14.29 -15.29 -1.01
C ALA A 144 -14.05 -16.61 -1.75
N GLY A 145 -13.08 -17.40 -1.30
CA GLY A 145 -12.73 -18.68 -1.89
C GLY A 145 -11.96 -18.60 -3.22
N ASN A 146 -11.54 -17.42 -3.64
CA ASN A 146 -10.78 -17.22 -4.87
C ASN A 146 -9.32 -17.68 -4.70
N ARG A 147 -8.96 -18.83 -5.25
CA ARG A 147 -7.61 -19.38 -5.11
C ARG A 147 -6.51 -18.51 -5.76
N PRO A 148 -6.68 -17.96 -6.98
CA PRO A 148 -5.68 -17.10 -7.61
C PRO A 148 -5.38 -15.81 -6.86
N HIS A 149 -6.34 -15.27 -6.09
CA HIS A 149 -6.14 -14.04 -5.33
C HIS A 149 -5.70 -14.28 -3.87
N ASN A 150 -5.92 -15.48 -3.34
CA ASN A 150 -5.47 -15.84 -1.98
C ASN A 150 -4.01 -16.34 -1.97
N PRO A 151 -3.24 -16.08 -0.90
CA PRO A 151 -3.61 -15.27 0.25
C PRO A 151 -3.56 -13.78 -0.06
N PHE A 152 -4.30 -12.98 0.71
CA PHE A 152 -4.24 -11.52 0.71
C PHE A 152 -3.24 -11.01 1.75
N THR A 153 -2.71 -9.81 1.55
CA THR A 153 -2.07 -9.01 2.60
C THR A 153 -3.16 -8.40 3.47
N ALA A 154 -3.14 -8.63 4.78
CA ALA A 154 -4.23 -8.25 5.68
C ALA A 154 -4.06 -6.83 6.23
N GLU A 155 -5.00 -5.97 5.92
CA GLU A 155 -5.24 -4.64 6.49
C GLU A 155 -4.13 -3.62 6.27
N SER A 156 -2.86 -3.97 6.61
CA SER A 156 -1.71 -3.10 6.42
C SER A 156 -0.43 -3.87 6.12
N ALA A 157 0.53 -3.18 5.50
CA ALA A 157 1.87 -3.68 5.22
C ALA A 157 2.90 -2.59 5.49
N THR A 158 4.09 -2.99 5.95
CA THR A 158 5.23 -2.09 6.16
C THR A 158 6.33 -2.39 5.16
N PHE A 159 6.96 -1.33 4.66
CA PHE A 159 8.04 -1.41 3.68
C PHE A 159 9.17 -0.48 4.10
N LEU A 160 10.41 -0.93 3.98
CA LEU A 160 11.58 -0.08 4.00
C LEU A 160 12.10 0.04 2.57
N VAL A 161 12.23 1.24 2.07
CA VAL A 161 12.77 1.52 0.72
C VAL A 161 14.06 2.32 0.87
N TYR A 162 15.15 1.80 0.35
CA TYR A 162 16.41 2.53 0.29
C TYR A 162 16.43 3.43 -0.93
N VAL A 163 16.66 4.73 -0.71
CA VAL A 163 16.62 5.76 -1.75
C VAL A 163 17.86 6.63 -1.59
N PRO A 164 18.90 6.46 -2.42
CA PRO A 164 20.11 7.26 -2.32
C PRO A 164 19.84 8.76 -2.44
N GLY A 165 20.44 9.55 -1.56
CA GLY A 165 20.31 11.01 -1.53
C GLY A 165 19.03 11.52 -0.83
N LEU A 166 18.23 10.65 -0.25
CA LEU A 166 17.13 11.04 0.63
C LEU A 166 17.69 11.51 1.97
N THR A 167 17.05 12.50 2.57
CA THR A 167 17.40 13.02 3.90
C THR A 167 16.19 12.99 4.82
N GLU A 168 16.40 13.22 6.10
CA GLU A 168 15.32 13.30 7.09
C GLU A 168 14.35 14.47 6.81
N SER A 169 14.78 15.51 6.11
CA SER A 169 13.95 16.66 5.70
C SER A 169 13.24 16.45 4.36
N SER A 170 13.52 15.38 3.65
CA SER A 170 12.84 15.05 2.39
C SER A 170 11.36 14.79 2.60
N THR A 171 10.53 15.18 1.64
CA THR A 171 9.06 15.05 1.75
C THR A 171 8.47 14.34 0.55
N VAL A 172 7.31 13.73 0.74
CA VAL A 172 6.49 13.19 -0.35
C VAL A 172 5.64 14.32 -0.93
N THR A 173 5.73 14.54 -2.23
CA THR A 173 5.06 15.65 -2.93
C THR A 173 3.80 15.23 -3.66
N SER A 174 3.67 13.96 -4.03
CA SER A 174 2.44 13.40 -4.59
C SER A 174 2.29 11.93 -4.25
N VAL A 175 1.06 11.46 -4.16
CA VAL A 175 0.70 10.05 -3.93
C VAL A 175 -0.45 9.65 -4.85
N THR A 176 -0.35 8.45 -5.41
CA THR A 176 -1.43 7.81 -6.16
C THR A 176 -1.60 6.38 -5.68
N PHE A 177 -2.79 6.01 -5.26
CA PHE A 177 -3.15 4.65 -4.87
C PHE A 177 -3.69 3.87 -6.06
N PHE A 178 -3.33 2.60 -6.18
CA PHE A 178 -3.75 1.69 -7.23
C PHE A 178 -4.59 0.57 -6.65
N PHE A 179 -5.70 0.25 -7.33
CA PHE A 179 -6.68 -0.73 -6.86
C PHE A 179 -6.95 -1.81 -7.90
N GLY A 180 -7.48 -2.94 -7.42
CA GLY A 180 -7.96 -4.02 -8.27
C GLY A 180 -6.89 -4.99 -8.74
N THR A 181 -7.27 -5.82 -9.71
CA THR A 181 -6.44 -6.90 -10.27
C THR A 181 -5.80 -6.52 -11.60
N GLN A 182 -5.95 -5.27 -12.02
CA GLN A 182 -5.37 -4.70 -13.23
C GLN A 182 -4.65 -3.40 -12.91
N ASP A 183 -3.68 -3.07 -13.74
CA ASP A 183 -2.98 -1.79 -13.66
C ASP A 183 -3.87 -0.64 -14.20
N GLY A 184 -3.68 0.58 -13.65
CA GLY A 184 -4.32 1.78 -14.16
C GLY A 184 -5.64 2.19 -13.49
N ILE A 185 -6.18 1.41 -12.55
CA ILE A 185 -7.33 1.84 -11.72
C ILE A 185 -6.78 2.58 -10.51
N THR A 186 -6.94 3.90 -10.46
CA THR A 186 -6.26 4.75 -9.48
C THR A 186 -7.20 5.69 -8.75
N ALA A 187 -6.78 6.09 -7.55
CA ALA A 187 -7.31 7.22 -6.81
C ALA A 187 -6.16 8.11 -6.32
N PRO A 188 -6.26 9.45 -6.43
CA PRO A 188 -5.25 10.35 -5.91
C PRO A 188 -5.20 10.30 -4.39
N GLY A 189 -3.99 10.42 -3.85
CA GLY A 189 -3.75 10.61 -2.43
C GLY A 189 -3.56 12.08 -2.09
N PHE A 190 -4.00 12.47 -0.91
CA PHE A 190 -3.85 13.81 -0.36
C PHE A 190 -3.09 13.72 0.96
N CYS A 191 -1.95 14.36 1.02
CA CYS A 191 -1.14 14.40 2.22
C CYS A 191 -1.61 15.57 3.08
N GLY A 192 -2.05 15.28 4.31
CA GLY A 192 -2.48 16.29 5.26
C GLY A 192 -1.30 16.90 6.00
N GLY A 193 -1.29 18.26 6.08
CA GLY A 193 -0.39 18.99 6.97
C GLY A 193 1.04 19.18 6.48
N THR A 194 1.74 20.11 7.13
CA THR A 194 3.19 20.17 7.12
C THR A 194 3.75 18.92 7.80
N PRO A 195 4.87 18.35 7.29
CA PRO A 195 5.52 17.23 7.95
C PRO A 195 5.74 17.51 9.43
N VAL A 196 5.31 16.57 10.28
CA VAL A 196 5.61 16.65 11.71
C VAL A 196 7.00 16.08 11.90
N LEU A 197 7.92 16.90 12.41
CA LEU A 197 9.24 16.44 12.82
C LEU A 197 9.09 15.72 14.17
N GLU A 198 9.32 14.42 14.20
CA GLU A 198 9.31 13.58 15.42
C GLU A 198 10.72 13.43 16.01
#